data_be9976f0bb870c6b473722029d313640
#
_entry.id   be9976f0bb870c6b473722029d313640
#
_cell.length_a   1.000
_cell.length_b   1.000
_cell.length_c   1.000
_cell.angle_alpha   90.00
_cell.angle_beta   90.00
_cell.angle_gamma   90.00
#
_symmetry.space_group_name_H-M   'P 1'
#
loop_
_entity.id
_entity.type
_entity.pdbx_description
1 polymer ?
#
loop_
_entity_poly.entity_id
_entity_poly.type
_entity_poly.pdbx_seq_one_letter_code
_entity_poly.pdbx_strand_id
1 'polypeptide(L)'
;MLPPPYRYVPWTETGFSPSIMVDGGAKSATVLTLSHWPKSGTPENLKRDTSTEIVFEYLMQPGEHLDVGIVTGDHFDEDASLGLFALLEPDFAMAHRDLIVAAAHAGDFSTYSDRQAARIAFTIRALGNPDVSPLDPAIFDTDYDTMCGQLFREVLPRLRPIIEH
;
A
#
# COMPACT_ATOMS: atom_id res chain seq x y z
N MET A 1 20.86 3.79 4.59
CA MET A 1 20.31 3.07 5.77
C MET A 1 18.86 2.81 5.45
N LEU A 2 18.41 1.55 5.50
CA LEU A 2 17.00 1.24 5.32
C LEU A 2 16.18 1.86 6.47
N PRO A 3 14.91 2.22 6.24
CA PRO A 3 14.04 2.69 7.29
C PRO A 3 13.85 1.61 8.38
N PRO A 4 13.41 1.98 9.60
CA PRO A 4 13.11 1.01 10.64
C PRO A 4 12.08 0.00 10.16
N PRO A 5 12.04 -1.22 10.72
CA PRO A 5 11.05 -2.20 10.35
C PRO A 5 9.65 -1.67 10.64
N TYR A 6 8.87 -1.49 9.58
CA TYR A 6 7.49 -1.07 9.69
C TYR A 6 6.58 -2.25 10.01
N ARG A 7 5.45 -1.96 10.68
CA ARG A 7 4.33 -2.88 10.82
C ARG A 7 3.04 -2.21 10.35
N TYR A 8 2.20 -2.99 9.70
CA TYR A 8 0.88 -2.52 9.31
C TYR A 8 -0.06 -2.50 10.53
N VAL A 9 -0.79 -1.41 10.69
CA VAL A 9 -1.89 -1.27 11.66
C VAL A 9 -3.06 -0.60 10.93
N PRO A 10 -4.29 -1.14 10.98
CA PRO A 10 -5.46 -0.46 10.44
C PRO A 10 -5.57 0.96 11.02
N TRP A 11 -5.91 1.94 10.19
CA TRP A 11 -5.95 3.32 10.64
C TRP A 11 -6.92 3.55 11.81
N THR A 12 -8.00 2.77 11.89
CA THR A 12 -8.97 2.79 13.00
C THR A 12 -8.39 2.30 14.32
N GLU A 13 -7.25 1.61 14.28
CA GLU A 13 -6.58 1.05 15.46
C GLU A 13 -5.27 1.77 15.81
N THR A 14 -4.84 2.76 15.01
CA THR A 14 -3.60 3.52 15.29
C THR A 14 -3.70 4.37 16.56
N GLY A 15 -4.90 4.78 16.94
CA GLY A 15 -5.12 5.66 18.10
C GLY A 15 -4.34 6.97 17.94
N PHE A 16 -3.49 7.28 18.90
CA PHE A 16 -2.58 8.44 18.88
C PHE A 16 -1.15 8.10 18.47
N SER A 17 -0.89 6.85 18.06
CA SER A 17 0.45 6.41 17.65
C SER A 17 0.83 7.02 16.31
N PRO A 18 1.99 7.72 16.21
CA PRO A 18 2.46 8.29 14.95
C PRO A 18 2.52 7.23 13.85
N SER A 19 1.96 7.55 12.69
CA SER A 19 1.86 6.63 11.56
C SER A 19 2.11 7.31 10.22
N ILE A 20 2.55 6.52 9.24
CA ILE A 20 2.64 6.92 7.83
C ILE A 20 1.39 6.42 7.12
N MET A 21 0.68 7.34 6.48
CA MET A 21 -0.47 7.04 5.62
C MET A 21 0.02 6.79 4.20
N VAL A 22 -0.37 5.65 3.62
CA VAL A 22 -0.10 5.31 2.22
C VAL A 22 -1.40 5.37 1.43
N ASP A 23 -1.37 6.04 0.30
CA ASP A 23 -2.47 6.14 -0.67
C ASP A 23 -3.81 6.60 -0.08
N GLY A 24 -3.76 7.52 0.87
CA GLY A 24 -4.98 7.98 1.55
C GLY A 24 -4.86 9.39 2.07
N GLY A 25 -5.87 9.81 2.81
CA GLY A 25 -5.92 11.10 3.49
C GLY A 25 -5.36 11.02 4.91
N ALA A 26 -4.66 12.07 5.35
CA ALA A 26 -4.14 12.15 6.71
C ALA A 26 -5.25 11.97 7.76
N LYS A 27 -4.98 11.18 8.78
CA LYS A 27 -5.79 11.02 9.99
C LYS A 27 -5.09 11.71 11.17
N SER A 28 -5.71 11.72 12.35
CA SER A 28 -5.19 12.46 13.52
C SER A 28 -3.78 12.04 13.95
N ALA A 29 -3.40 10.77 13.76
CA ALA A 29 -2.09 10.24 14.11
C ALA A 29 -1.09 10.23 12.93
N THR A 30 -1.48 10.71 11.74
CA THR A 30 -0.63 10.72 10.55
C THR A 30 0.44 11.79 10.68
N VAL A 31 1.70 11.41 10.59
CA VAL A 31 2.86 12.33 10.60
C VAL A 31 3.51 12.49 9.22
N LEU A 32 3.24 11.56 8.29
CA LEU A 32 3.67 11.63 6.91
C LEU A 32 2.61 10.96 6.03
N THR A 33 2.29 11.59 4.92
CA THR A 33 1.42 11.02 3.89
C THR A 33 2.23 10.73 2.64
N LEU A 34 2.16 9.50 2.15
CA LEU A 34 2.73 9.04 0.88
C LEU A 34 1.58 8.68 -0.05
N SER A 35 0.99 9.71 -0.68
CA SER A 35 -0.22 9.57 -1.49
C SER A 35 -0.18 10.52 -2.69
N HIS A 36 -0.57 10.01 -3.85
CA HIS A 36 -0.68 10.79 -5.09
C HIS A 36 -1.94 11.66 -5.15
N TRP A 37 -2.83 11.52 -4.17
CA TRP A 37 -4.09 12.26 -4.15
C TRP A 37 -3.86 13.77 -4.06
N PRO A 38 -4.70 14.57 -4.74
CA PRO A 38 -4.61 16.02 -4.65
C PRO A 38 -4.71 16.50 -3.20
N LYS A 39 -3.81 17.40 -2.81
CA LYS A 39 -3.77 17.99 -1.46
C LYS A 39 -3.52 16.98 -0.32
N SER A 40 -2.94 15.83 -0.62
CA SER A 40 -2.62 14.81 0.39
C SER A 40 -1.59 15.25 1.44
N GLY A 41 -0.79 16.28 1.14
CA GLY A 41 0.30 16.71 2.01
C GLY A 41 1.60 15.96 1.78
N THR A 42 1.68 15.09 0.77
CA THR A 42 2.93 14.43 0.36
C THR A 42 4.00 15.47 0.02
N PRO A 43 5.24 15.34 0.55
CA PRO A 43 6.36 16.24 0.20
C PRO A 43 6.58 16.33 -1.31
N GLU A 44 6.83 17.55 -1.82
CA GLU A 44 6.95 17.79 -3.27
C GLU A 44 8.04 16.97 -3.95
N ASN A 45 9.17 16.75 -3.27
CA ASN A 45 10.29 15.95 -3.79
C ASN A 45 9.95 14.45 -3.93
N LEU A 46 8.91 13.98 -3.23
CA LEU A 46 8.47 12.58 -3.30
C LEU A 46 7.34 12.35 -4.30
N LYS A 47 6.64 13.39 -4.74
CA LYS A 47 5.46 13.25 -5.62
C LYS A 47 5.75 12.50 -6.91
N ARG A 48 4.87 11.54 -7.22
CA ARG A 48 4.84 10.72 -8.45
C ARG A 48 3.39 10.43 -8.82
N ASP A 49 3.20 9.67 -9.89
CA ASP A 49 1.88 9.38 -10.46
C ASP A 49 1.05 8.41 -9.61
N THR A 50 1.69 7.46 -8.93
CA THR A 50 1.05 6.53 -8.00
C THR A 50 1.65 6.64 -6.60
N SER A 51 0.89 6.22 -5.58
CA SER A 51 1.38 6.20 -4.20
C SER A 51 2.47 5.15 -4.00
N THR A 52 2.42 4.05 -4.74
CA THR A 52 3.50 3.05 -4.79
C THR A 52 4.82 3.67 -5.27
N GLU A 53 4.80 4.49 -6.33
CA GLU A 53 6.02 5.21 -6.78
C GLU A 53 6.52 6.19 -5.73
N ILE A 54 5.62 6.91 -5.05
CA ILE A 54 5.97 7.81 -3.94
C ILE A 54 6.66 7.05 -2.81
N VAL A 55 6.18 5.85 -2.47
CA VAL A 55 6.82 4.98 -1.48
C VAL A 55 8.23 4.60 -1.91
N PHE A 56 8.45 4.23 -3.17
CA PHE A 56 9.80 3.94 -3.68
C PHE A 56 10.72 5.16 -3.62
N GLU A 57 10.21 6.36 -3.95
CA GLU A 57 10.99 7.59 -3.79
C GLU A 57 11.38 7.83 -2.32
N TYR A 58 10.45 7.62 -1.39
CA TYR A 58 10.71 7.71 0.04
C TYR A 58 11.79 6.71 0.48
N LEU A 59 11.71 5.45 0.05
CA LEU A 59 12.70 4.42 0.38
C LEU A 59 14.10 4.76 -0.15
N MET A 60 14.19 5.42 -1.31
CA MET A 60 15.46 5.84 -1.91
C MET A 60 16.06 7.13 -1.33
N GLN A 61 15.33 7.84 -0.48
CA GLN A 61 15.77 9.10 0.12
C GLN A 61 15.92 8.98 1.65
N PRO A 62 17.03 8.41 2.15
CA PRO A 62 17.22 8.17 3.60
C PRO A 62 17.07 9.43 4.48
N GLY A 63 17.27 10.62 3.91
CA GLY A 63 17.07 11.89 4.60
C GLY A 63 15.61 12.20 4.95
N GLU A 64 14.67 11.57 4.26
CA GLU A 64 13.23 11.71 4.49
C GLU A 64 12.68 10.69 5.50
N HIS A 65 13.48 9.69 5.87
CA HIS A 65 13.00 8.62 6.75
C HIS A 65 12.70 9.13 8.16
N LEU A 66 11.49 8.86 8.62
CA LEU A 66 11.04 9.19 9.96
C LEU A 66 11.23 7.99 10.90
N ASP A 67 11.50 8.28 12.17
CA ASP A 67 11.53 7.27 13.24
C ASP A 67 10.08 6.92 13.66
N VAL A 68 9.37 6.24 12.77
CA VAL A 68 7.97 5.83 12.93
C VAL A 68 7.85 4.37 12.52
N GLY A 69 7.27 3.55 13.38
CA GLY A 69 7.17 2.11 13.14
C GLY A 69 5.84 1.64 12.56
N ILE A 70 4.85 2.54 12.36
CA ILE A 70 3.49 2.16 11.90
C ILE A 70 3.25 2.72 10.52
N VAL A 71 2.75 1.85 9.63
CA VAL A 71 2.22 2.22 8.32
C VAL A 71 0.75 1.80 8.21
N THR A 72 -0.04 2.59 7.50
CA THR A 72 -1.49 2.37 7.39
C THR A 72 -2.02 2.86 6.04
N GLY A 73 -3.23 2.42 5.69
CA GLY A 73 -4.02 2.88 4.55
C GLY A 73 -5.48 3.00 4.96
N ASP A 74 -6.25 3.84 4.28
CA ASP A 74 -7.66 4.09 4.63
C ASP A 74 -8.66 3.48 3.64
N HIS A 75 -8.19 2.90 2.55
CA HIS A 75 -9.00 2.12 1.61
C HIS A 75 -8.13 1.02 0.98
N PHE A 76 -8.78 -0.06 0.55
CA PHE A 76 -8.09 -1.22 -0.02
C PHE A 76 -8.21 -1.20 -1.54
N ASP A 77 -7.07 -1.09 -2.20
CA ASP A 77 -6.91 -1.28 -3.64
C ASP A 77 -5.49 -1.75 -3.98
N GLU A 78 -5.15 -1.76 -5.26
CA GLU A 78 -3.86 -2.24 -5.77
C GLU A 78 -2.71 -1.31 -5.38
N ASP A 79 -2.89 0.01 -5.53
CA ASP A 79 -1.83 0.99 -5.26
C ASP A 79 -1.54 1.07 -3.76
N ALA A 80 -2.58 1.17 -2.92
CA ALA A 80 -2.43 1.15 -1.46
C ALA A 80 -1.75 -0.14 -0.97
N SER A 81 -2.18 -1.30 -1.50
CA SER A 81 -1.62 -2.61 -1.10
C SER A 81 -0.16 -2.75 -1.47
N LEU A 82 0.22 -2.36 -2.69
CA LEU A 82 1.60 -2.46 -3.18
C LEU A 82 2.52 -1.44 -2.50
N GLY A 83 2.05 -0.23 -2.25
CA GLY A 83 2.78 0.78 -1.50
C GLY A 83 3.04 0.36 -0.05
N LEU A 84 2.03 -0.14 0.66
CA LEU A 84 2.19 -0.69 2.01
C LEU A 84 3.17 -1.88 2.03
N PHE A 85 3.03 -2.81 1.08
CA PHE A 85 3.93 -3.95 0.97
C PHE A 85 5.38 -3.51 0.76
N ALA A 86 5.63 -2.50 -0.07
CA ALA A 86 6.98 -2.00 -0.32
C ALA A 86 7.64 -1.43 0.95
N LEU A 87 6.87 -0.82 1.86
CA LEU A 87 7.38 -0.40 3.17
C LEU A 87 7.65 -1.58 4.12
N LEU A 88 6.83 -2.63 4.06
CA LEU A 88 6.96 -3.80 4.94
C LEU A 88 8.10 -4.73 4.51
N GLU A 89 8.35 -4.86 3.20
CA GLU A 89 9.34 -5.74 2.60
C GLU A 89 10.30 -4.98 1.66
N PRO A 90 11.01 -3.94 2.13
CA PRO A 90 11.69 -2.96 1.27
C PRO A 90 12.76 -3.59 0.38
N ASP A 91 13.55 -4.54 0.88
CA ASP A 91 14.62 -5.19 0.08
C ASP A 91 14.03 -5.99 -1.08
N PHE A 92 12.97 -6.76 -0.79
CA PHE A 92 12.28 -7.53 -1.82
C PHE A 92 11.59 -6.61 -2.83
N ALA A 93 10.88 -5.60 -2.34
CA ALA A 93 10.17 -4.65 -3.20
C ALA A 93 11.13 -3.89 -4.11
N MET A 94 12.28 -3.43 -3.60
CA MET A 94 13.31 -2.76 -4.42
C MET A 94 13.86 -3.67 -5.53
N ALA A 95 14.04 -4.96 -5.26
CA ALA A 95 14.47 -5.92 -6.28
C ALA A 95 13.41 -6.16 -7.39
N HIS A 96 12.14 -5.88 -7.10
CA HIS A 96 11.00 -6.07 -8.02
C HIS A 96 10.31 -4.75 -8.38
N ARG A 97 10.99 -3.62 -8.20
CA ARG A 97 10.41 -2.27 -8.29
C ARG A 97 9.59 -2.04 -9.55
N ASP A 98 10.18 -2.31 -10.71
CA ASP A 98 9.54 -2.00 -12.00
C ASP A 98 8.24 -2.79 -12.19
N LEU A 99 8.22 -4.05 -11.76
CA LEU A 99 7.03 -4.90 -11.80
C LEU A 99 5.94 -4.41 -10.85
N ILE A 100 6.32 -4.03 -9.62
CA ILE A 100 5.40 -3.53 -8.59
C ILE A 100 4.78 -2.19 -9.04
N VAL A 101 5.59 -1.28 -9.58
CA VAL A 101 5.11 0.00 -10.13
C VAL A 101 4.17 -0.24 -11.32
N ALA A 102 4.51 -1.14 -12.24
CA ALA A 102 3.63 -1.48 -13.36
C ALA A 102 2.29 -2.08 -12.88
N ALA A 103 2.30 -2.85 -11.79
CA ALA A 103 1.07 -3.40 -11.20
C ALA A 103 0.20 -2.31 -10.55
N ALA A 104 0.80 -1.31 -9.88
CA ALA A 104 0.08 -0.15 -9.36
C ALA A 104 -0.57 0.66 -10.50
N HIS A 105 0.16 0.92 -11.59
CA HIS A 105 -0.39 1.57 -12.80
C HIS A 105 -1.52 0.77 -13.44
N ALA A 106 -1.42 -0.57 -13.43
CA ALA A 106 -2.51 -1.43 -13.94
C ALA A 106 -3.78 -1.28 -13.09
N GLY A 107 -3.65 -1.11 -11.78
CA GLY A 107 -4.76 -0.83 -10.86
C GLY A 107 -5.38 0.54 -11.11
N ASP A 108 -4.61 1.60 -10.92
CA ASP A 108 -5.10 2.98 -10.91
C ASP A 108 -5.48 3.51 -12.29
N PHE A 109 -4.66 3.20 -13.31
CA PHE A 109 -4.80 3.81 -14.63
C PHE A 109 -5.29 2.83 -15.71
N SER A 110 -5.57 1.57 -15.35
CA SER A 110 -5.90 0.51 -16.32
C SER A 110 -4.86 0.38 -17.44
N THR A 111 -3.58 0.58 -17.08
CA THR A 111 -2.45 0.51 -18.01
C THR A 111 -1.81 -0.88 -17.93
N TYR A 112 -2.04 -1.68 -18.94
CA TYR A 112 -1.61 -3.09 -18.98
C TYR A 112 -0.39 -3.27 -19.88
N SER A 113 0.73 -2.65 -19.52
CA SER A 113 2.00 -2.71 -20.27
C SER A 113 2.75 -4.02 -20.07
N ASP A 114 2.50 -4.71 -18.96
CA ASP A 114 3.14 -5.97 -18.59
C ASP A 114 2.09 -6.99 -18.13
N ARG A 115 2.19 -8.23 -18.64
CA ARG A 115 1.23 -9.29 -18.33
C ARG A 115 1.30 -9.74 -16.86
N GLN A 116 2.50 -9.79 -16.29
CA GLN A 116 2.67 -10.18 -14.89
C GLN A 116 2.15 -9.08 -13.96
N ALA A 117 2.41 -7.82 -14.29
CA ALA A 117 1.87 -6.68 -13.56
C ALA A 117 0.32 -6.69 -13.57
N ALA A 118 -0.29 -6.92 -14.73
CA ALA A 118 -1.75 -7.05 -14.84
C ALA A 118 -2.28 -8.20 -13.99
N ARG A 119 -1.61 -9.36 -14.00
CA ARG A 119 -1.98 -10.51 -13.15
C ARG A 119 -1.93 -10.15 -11.67
N ILE A 120 -0.89 -9.47 -11.21
CA ILE A 120 -0.75 -9.03 -9.82
C ILE A 120 -1.93 -8.10 -9.45
N ALA A 121 -2.18 -7.07 -10.26
CA ALA A 121 -3.26 -6.11 -10.02
C ALA A 121 -4.63 -6.82 -9.96
N PHE A 122 -4.96 -7.67 -10.94
CA PHE A 122 -6.22 -8.42 -10.95
C PHE A 122 -6.33 -9.39 -9.78
N THR A 123 -5.24 -9.99 -9.31
CA THR A 123 -5.24 -10.86 -8.13
C THR A 123 -5.60 -10.07 -6.88
N ILE A 124 -4.97 -8.91 -6.66
CA ILE A 124 -5.28 -8.03 -5.52
C ILE A 124 -6.75 -7.59 -5.57
N ARG A 125 -7.21 -7.14 -6.74
CA ARG A 125 -8.62 -6.74 -6.95
C ARG A 125 -9.59 -7.88 -6.67
N ALA A 126 -9.30 -9.09 -7.12
CA ALA A 126 -10.13 -10.26 -6.88
C ALA A 126 -10.20 -10.62 -5.39
N LEU A 127 -9.09 -10.47 -4.64
CA LEU A 127 -9.08 -10.69 -3.20
C LEU A 127 -9.98 -9.70 -2.44
N GLY A 128 -10.12 -8.47 -2.93
CA GLY A 128 -11.01 -7.45 -2.36
C GLY A 128 -12.45 -7.48 -2.87
N ASN A 129 -12.80 -8.39 -3.77
CA ASN A 129 -14.14 -8.46 -4.34
C ASN A 129 -14.97 -9.58 -3.69
N PRO A 130 -16.08 -9.26 -2.97
CA PRO A 130 -16.89 -10.25 -2.26
C PRO A 130 -17.44 -11.36 -3.16
N ASP A 131 -17.67 -11.10 -4.45
CA ASP A 131 -18.27 -12.06 -5.36
C ASP A 131 -17.31 -13.19 -5.79
N VAL A 132 -16.00 -12.96 -5.69
CA VAL A 132 -14.98 -13.91 -6.20
C VAL A 132 -13.84 -14.16 -5.22
N SER A 133 -13.77 -13.43 -4.12
CA SER A 133 -12.70 -13.56 -3.12
C SER A 133 -12.73 -14.95 -2.46
N PRO A 134 -11.57 -15.60 -2.34
CA PRO A 134 -11.45 -16.84 -1.54
C PRO A 134 -11.27 -16.58 -0.05
N LEU A 135 -11.29 -15.31 0.39
CA LEU A 135 -11.17 -14.94 1.79
C LEU A 135 -12.47 -15.21 2.55
N ASP A 136 -12.41 -15.13 3.88
CA ASP A 136 -13.61 -15.32 4.72
C ASP A 136 -14.69 -14.29 4.34
N PRO A 137 -15.90 -14.73 3.93
CA PRO A 137 -16.99 -13.82 3.60
C PRO A 137 -17.35 -12.84 4.73
N ALA A 138 -17.10 -13.20 6.00
CA ALA A 138 -17.35 -12.32 7.13
C ALA A 138 -16.58 -10.98 7.07
N ILE A 139 -15.48 -10.92 6.34
CA ILE A 139 -14.73 -9.69 6.10
C ILE A 139 -15.62 -8.64 5.42
N PHE A 140 -16.44 -9.06 4.47
CA PHE A 140 -17.28 -8.20 3.66
C PHE A 140 -18.60 -7.81 4.33
N ASP A 141 -18.94 -8.44 5.47
CA ASP A 141 -20.13 -8.14 6.28
C ASP A 141 -19.86 -7.09 7.37
N THR A 142 -18.77 -6.32 7.26
CA THR A 142 -18.40 -5.28 8.21
C THR A 142 -18.55 -3.89 7.60
N ASP A 143 -18.37 -2.83 8.40
CA ASP A 143 -18.27 -1.48 7.85
C ASP A 143 -17.02 -1.33 6.97
N TYR A 144 -17.03 -0.32 6.09
CA TYR A 144 -15.99 -0.14 5.08
C TYR A 144 -14.57 -0.06 5.66
N ASP A 145 -14.38 0.70 6.73
CA ASP A 145 -13.06 0.91 7.32
C ASP A 145 -12.53 -0.37 7.97
N THR A 146 -13.41 -1.10 8.68
CA THR A 146 -13.09 -2.41 9.25
C THR A 146 -12.76 -3.42 8.16
N MET A 147 -13.57 -3.47 7.10
CA MET A 147 -13.33 -4.33 5.93
C MET A 147 -11.95 -4.07 5.31
N CYS A 148 -11.63 -2.82 5.02
CA CYS A 148 -10.33 -2.45 4.45
C CYS A 148 -9.17 -2.89 5.35
N GLY A 149 -9.30 -2.67 6.67
CA GLY A 149 -8.29 -3.10 7.64
C GLY A 149 -8.08 -4.62 7.65
N GLN A 150 -9.14 -5.39 7.57
CA GLN A 150 -9.08 -6.86 7.51
C GLN A 150 -8.51 -7.35 6.17
N LEU A 151 -8.90 -6.74 5.06
CA LEU A 151 -8.36 -7.05 3.74
C LEU A 151 -6.84 -6.84 3.69
N PHE A 152 -6.33 -5.73 4.20
CA PHE A 152 -4.88 -5.52 4.27
C PHE A 152 -4.19 -6.59 5.13
N ARG A 153 -4.75 -6.95 6.29
CA ARG A 153 -4.17 -8.01 7.14
C ARG A 153 -4.06 -9.34 6.44
N GLU A 154 -5.05 -9.67 5.61
CA GLU A 154 -5.09 -10.91 4.85
C GLU A 154 -4.20 -10.86 3.60
N VAL A 155 -4.17 -9.75 2.90
CA VAL A 155 -3.55 -9.66 1.57
C VAL A 155 -2.05 -9.33 1.67
N LEU A 156 -1.62 -8.41 2.54
CA LEU A 156 -0.22 -8.00 2.63
C LEU A 156 0.75 -9.18 2.79
N PRO A 157 0.50 -10.19 3.66
CA PRO A 157 1.38 -11.35 3.78
C PRO A 157 1.40 -12.26 2.54
N ARG A 158 0.41 -12.15 1.66
CA ARG A 158 0.29 -12.94 0.44
C ARG A 158 0.94 -12.30 -0.78
N LEU A 159 1.33 -11.01 -0.70
CA LEU A 159 1.83 -10.28 -1.88
C LEU A 159 3.17 -10.81 -2.37
N ARG A 160 4.07 -11.21 -1.48
CA ARG A 160 5.36 -11.76 -1.89
C ARG A 160 5.22 -12.95 -2.85
N PRO A 161 4.54 -14.06 -2.50
CA PRO A 161 4.32 -15.16 -3.46
C PRO A 161 3.49 -14.76 -4.69
N ILE A 162 2.58 -13.79 -4.58
CA ILE A 162 1.83 -13.27 -5.72
C ILE A 162 2.75 -12.55 -6.72
N ILE A 163 3.75 -11.83 -6.23
CA ILE A 163 4.72 -11.12 -7.08
C ILE A 163 5.73 -12.08 -7.71
N GLU A 164 6.19 -13.09 -6.97
CA GLU A 164 7.19 -14.08 -7.43
C GLU A 164 6.68 -15.03 -8.52
N HIS A 165 5.38 -15.33 -8.59
CA HIS A 165 4.76 -16.35 -9.43
C HIS A 165 3.73 -15.80 -10.42
#